data_ee9954f008368d19ebd46a1647ac047b
#
_entry.id   ee9954f008368d19ebd46a1647ac047b
#
_cell.length_a   1.000
_cell.length_b   1.000
_cell.length_c   1.000
_cell.angle_alpha   90.00
_cell.angle_beta   90.00
_cell.angle_gamma   90.00
#
_symmetry.space_group_name_H-M   'P 1'
#
loop_
_entity.id
_entity.type
_entity.pdbx_description
1 polymer ?
#
loop_
_entity_poly.entity_id
_entity_poly.type
_entity_poly.pdbx_seq_one_letter_code
_entity_poly.pdbx_strand_id
1 'polypeptide(L)'
;MFGVNETIYQNALEPVAKAYRDAIHENLRLGIKNLFSNAMAPVRLVSSLLQLDFEKSGRVIARTLINTTLGLGGIADVAGEEYHIEGVGEDFDQLLGSYGIPTGPYVILPFFGPSTARNIVGRAADGFMSPTFFFAPSTGVSVSLTVEENINDASFIIDDKKQLEDSALDEYESVRDFYHQWRHGLVKN
;
A
#
# COMPACT_ATOMS: atom_id res chain seq x y z
N MET A 1 -8.02 -19.82 5.70
CA MET A 1 -8.13 -18.47 5.10
C MET A 1 -7.19 -18.24 3.92
N PHE A 2 -5.96 -18.80 3.93
CA PHE A 2 -5.04 -18.68 2.77
C PHE A 2 -5.71 -19.17 1.48
N GLY A 3 -6.14 -20.42 1.40
CA GLY A 3 -6.81 -20.96 0.19
C GLY A 3 -8.07 -20.21 -0.25
N VAL A 4 -8.80 -19.57 0.69
CA VAL A 4 -9.96 -18.73 0.34
C VAL A 4 -9.49 -17.47 -0.39
N ASN A 5 -8.46 -16.80 0.15
CA ASN A 5 -7.90 -15.60 -0.51
C ASN A 5 -7.29 -15.94 -1.87
N GLU A 6 -6.61 -17.09 -1.97
CA GLU A 6 -6.05 -17.55 -3.23
C GLU A 6 -7.15 -17.84 -4.27
N THR A 7 -8.22 -18.48 -3.85
CA THR A 7 -9.39 -18.71 -4.72
C THR A 7 -10.02 -17.38 -5.20
N ILE A 8 -10.14 -16.39 -4.30
CA ILE A 8 -10.67 -15.06 -4.65
C ILE A 8 -9.70 -14.34 -5.60
N TYR A 9 -8.40 -14.41 -5.32
CA TYR A 9 -7.40 -13.82 -6.18
C TYR A 9 -7.46 -14.40 -7.59
N GLN A 10 -7.32 -15.70 -7.72
CA GLN A 10 -7.28 -16.40 -9.02
C GLN A 10 -8.56 -16.29 -9.83
N ASN A 11 -9.74 -16.33 -9.17
CA ASN A 11 -11.02 -16.37 -9.86
C ASN A 11 -11.70 -15.00 -10.04
N ALA A 12 -11.27 -13.99 -9.29
CA ALA A 12 -11.87 -12.67 -9.36
C ALA A 12 -10.84 -11.56 -9.61
N LEU A 13 -9.84 -11.37 -8.73
CA LEU A 13 -8.94 -10.22 -8.82
C LEU A 13 -7.99 -10.33 -10.01
N GLU A 14 -7.36 -11.47 -10.22
CA GLU A 14 -6.37 -11.66 -11.29
C GLU A 14 -6.98 -11.47 -12.68
N PRO A 15 -8.13 -12.11 -13.06
CA PRO A 15 -8.75 -11.88 -14.37
C PRO A 15 -9.14 -10.42 -14.58
N VAL A 16 -9.68 -9.75 -13.54
CA VAL A 16 -10.05 -8.33 -13.62
C VAL A 16 -8.81 -7.45 -13.78
N ALA A 17 -7.76 -7.69 -12.99
CA ALA A 17 -6.52 -6.94 -13.07
C ALA A 17 -5.79 -7.15 -14.40
N LYS A 18 -5.85 -8.34 -14.99
CA LYS A 18 -5.34 -8.60 -16.35
C LYS A 18 -6.14 -7.82 -17.41
N ALA A 19 -7.46 -7.88 -17.37
CA ALA A 19 -8.31 -7.13 -18.29
C ALA A 19 -8.09 -5.61 -18.14
N TYR A 20 -7.93 -5.12 -16.93
CA TYR A 20 -7.61 -3.73 -16.64
C TYR A 20 -6.23 -3.36 -17.19
N ARG A 21 -5.20 -4.19 -16.98
CA ARG A 21 -3.86 -3.99 -17.54
C ARG A 21 -3.85 -3.92 -19.06
N ASP A 22 -4.63 -4.77 -19.70
CA ASP A 22 -4.70 -4.83 -21.16
C ASP A 22 -5.50 -3.67 -21.76
N ALA A 23 -6.46 -3.12 -21.01
CA ALA A 23 -7.29 -1.99 -21.43
C ALA A 23 -6.69 -0.62 -21.13
N ILE A 24 -5.92 -0.48 -20.04
CA ILE A 24 -5.40 0.79 -19.53
C ILE A 24 -3.89 0.86 -19.72
N HIS A 25 -3.43 1.88 -20.43
CA HIS A 25 -2.01 2.09 -20.67
C HIS A 25 -1.23 2.26 -19.35
N GLU A 26 -0.01 1.75 -19.30
CA GLU A 26 0.83 1.72 -18.09
C GLU A 26 1.00 3.10 -17.43
N ASN A 27 1.22 4.14 -18.23
CA ASN A 27 1.38 5.51 -17.70
C ASN A 27 0.12 6.00 -16.96
N LEU A 28 -1.08 5.61 -17.41
CA LEU A 28 -2.32 5.95 -16.71
C LEU A 28 -2.44 5.17 -15.40
N ARG A 29 -2.07 3.90 -15.40
CA ARG A 29 -2.04 3.06 -14.19
C ARG A 29 -1.05 3.59 -13.17
N LEU A 30 0.14 4.03 -13.62
CA LEU A 30 1.14 4.71 -12.77
C LEU A 30 0.59 6.03 -12.22
N GLY A 31 -0.08 6.83 -13.05
CA GLY A 31 -0.72 8.07 -12.61
C GLY A 31 -1.78 7.84 -11.52
N ILE A 32 -2.60 6.81 -11.66
CA ILE A 32 -3.59 6.41 -10.64
C ILE A 32 -2.88 5.99 -9.34
N LYS A 33 -1.84 5.16 -9.43
CA LYS A 33 -1.04 4.74 -8.28
C LYS A 33 -0.41 5.94 -7.55
N ASN A 34 0.15 6.88 -8.30
CA ASN A 34 0.74 8.10 -7.76
C ASN A 34 -0.31 8.97 -7.06
N LEU A 35 -1.50 9.09 -7.63
CA LEU A 35 -2.62 9.84 -7.05
C LEU A 35 -3.03 9.26 -5.69
N PHE A 36 -3.25 7.95 -5.59
CA PHE A 36 -3.55 7.28 -4.32
C PHE A 36 -2.39 7.43 -3.32
N SER A 37 -1.17 7.24 -3.79
CA SER A 37 0.03 7.46 -2.98
C SER A 37 0.10 8.89 -2.45
N ASN A 38 -0.13 9.91 -3.27
CA ASN A 38 -0.13 11.30 -2.84
C ASN A 38 -1.27 11.59 -1.84
N ALA A 39 -2.43 11.01 -2.05
CA ALA A 39 -3.57 11.13 -1.14
C ALA A 39 -3.28 10.55 0.26
N MET A 40 -2.44 9.53 0.38
CA MET A 40 -2.05 8.93 1.67
C MET A 40 -0.94 9.72 2.41
N ALA A 41 -0.53 10.87 1.91
CA ALA A 41 0.48 11.72 2.55
C ALA A 41 0.16 12.11 4.03
N PRO A 42 -1.10 12.39 4.44
CA PRO A 42 -1.41 12.67 5.83
C PRO A 42 -1.06 11.52 6.78
N VAL A 43 -1.33 10.27 6.38
CA VAL A 43 -0.98 9.07 7.17
C VAL A 43 0.53 8.99 7.37
N ARG A 44 1.30 9.12 6.27
CA ARG A 44 2.77 9.07 6.32
C ARG A 44 3.36 10.19 7.13
N LEU A 45 2.83 11.40 6.98
CA LEU A 45 3.29 12.57 7.73
C LEU A 45 3.09 12.39 9.24
N VAL A 46 1.90 11.97 9.65
CA VAL A 46 1.61 11.77 11.07
C VAL A 46 2.44 10.61 11.64
N SER A 47 2.57 9.51 10.90
CA SER A 47 3.39 8.38 11.33
C SER A 47 4.86 8.78 11.49
N SER A 48 5.43 9.52 10.54
CA SER A 48 6.82 10.02 10.62
C SER A 48 7.01 11.02 11.76
N LEU A 49 6.07 11.96 11.95
CA LEU A 49 6.13 12.94 13.04
C LEU A 49 6.05 12.28 14.42
N LEU A 50 5.18 11.31 14.58
CA LEU A 50 5.05 10.57 15.84
C LEU A 50 6.28 9.69 16.11
N GLN A 51 7.00 9.26 15.09
CA GLN A 51 8.30 8.59 15.23
C GLN A 51 9.45 9.58 15.52
N LEU A 52 9.19 10.89 15.54
CA LEU A 52 10.17 11.97 15.65
C LEU A 52 11.18 11.97 14.48
N ASP A 53 10.83 11.38 13.35
CA ASP A 53 11.63 11.38 12.14
C ASP A 53 11.31 12.62 11.29
N PHE A 54 12.01 13.70 11.59
CA PHE A 54 11.80 14.98 10.90
C PHE A 54 12.33 14.97 9.46
N GLU A 55 13.27 14.10 9.14
CA GLU A 55 13.78 13.94 7.79
C GLU A 55 12.71 13.31 6.88
N LYS A 56 12.14 12.18 7.30
CA LYS A 56 11.01 11.55 6.57
C LYS A 56 9.82 12.50 6.49
N SER A 57 9.47 13.18 7.60
CA SER A 57 8.39 14.18 7.61
C SER A 57 8.61 15.29 6.58
N GLY A 58 9.82 15.82 6.50
CA GLY A 58 10.21 16.83 5.50
C GLY A 58 10.09 16.30 4.07
N ARG A 59 10.54 15.07 3.82
CA ARG A 59 10.39 14.41 2.51
C ARG A 59 8.92 14.23 2.12
N VAL A 60 8.06 13.80 3.06
CA VAL A 60 6.61 13.68 2.80
C VAL A 60 6.01 15.03 2.40
N ILE A 61 6.30 16.09 3.16
CA ILE A 61 5.78 17.44 2.86
C ILE A 61 6.27 17.91 1.49
N ALA A 62 7.58 17.81 1.22
CA ALA A 62 8.15 18.25 -0.04
C ALA A 62 7.55 17.51 -1.23
N ARG A 63 7.49 16.17 -1.17
CA ARG A 63 6.88 15.35 -2.22
C ARG A 63 5.41 15.70 -2.45
N THR A 64 4.65 15.85 -1.37
CA THR A 64 3.21 16.17 -1.48
C THR A 64 3.00 17.53 -2.15
N LEU A 65 3.76 18.55 -1.76
CA LEU A 65 3.66 19.88 -2.36
C LEU A 65 4.06 19.87 -3.83
N ILE A 66 5.21 19.27 -4.17
CA ILE A 66 5.71 19.20 -5.54
C ILE A 66 4.75 18.41 -6.42
N ASN A 67 4.34 17.21 -6.00
CA ASN A 67 3.47 16.35 -6.78
C ASN A 67 2.05 16.95 -6.92
N THR A 68 1.56 17.65 -5.90
CA THR A 68 0.25 18.30 -6.00
C THR A 68 0.30 19.53 -6.92
N THR A 69 1.36 20.33 -6.88
CA THR A 69 1.46 21.59 -7.66
C THR A 69 1.97 21.36 -9.08
N LEU A 70 3.07 20.62 -9.22
CA LEU A 70 3.73 20.38 -10.51
C LEU A 70 3.29 19.06 -11.15
N GLY A 71 2.89 18.08 -10.32
CA GLY A 71 2.46 16.75 -10.76
C GLY A 71 0.96 16.58 -10.99
N LEU A 72 0.22 17.68 -11.28
CA LEU A 72 -1.20 17.66 -11.59
C LEU A 72 -2.05 16.96 -10.50
N GLY A 73 -1.89 17.41 -9.25
CA GLY A 73 -2.61 16.84 -8.11
C GLY A 73 -2.03 15.52 -7.59
N GLY A 74 -0.84 15.13 -8.04
CA GLY A 74 -0.18 13.89 -7.63
C GLY A 74 -0.26 12.76 -8.67
N ILE A 75 -0.75 13.02 -9.87
CA ILE A 75 -0.75 12.04 -10.98
C ILE A 75 0.69 11.74 -11.44
N ALA A 76 1.54 12.77 -11.58
CA ALA A 76 2.94 12.59 -11.89
C ALA A 76 3.81 12.67 -10.63
N ASP A 77 4.79 11.78 -10.50
CA ASP A 77 5.77 11.78 -9.40
C ASP A 77 6.96 12.69 -9.71
N VAL A 78 6.70 13.98 -9.92
CA VAL A 78 7.71 14.98 -10.22
C VAL A 78 8.78 15.07 -9.12
N ALA A 79 8.39 14.89 -7.87
CA ALA A 79 9.31 14.90 -6.73
C ALA A 79 10.33 13.75 -6.79
N GLY A 80 9.93 12.58 -7.23
CA GLY A 80 10.83 11.44 -7.42
C GLY A 80 11.65 11.54 -8.70
N GLU A 81 11.00 11.83 -9.82
CA GLU A 81 11.61 11.78 -11.14
C GLU A 81 12.58 12.95 -11.39
N GLU A 82 12.20 14.18 -11.05
CA GLU A 82 12.97 15.37 -11.35
C GLU A 82 13.85 15.86 -10.17
N TYR A 83 13.33 15.73 -8.95
CA TYR A 83 14.03 16.20 -7.74
C TYR A 83 14.73 15.10 -6.96
N HIS A 84 14.58 13.84 -7.35
CA HIS A 84 15.19 12.66 -6.70
C HIS A 84 14.90 12.58 -5.20
N ILE A 85 13.72 13.05 -4.77
CA ILE A 85 13.28 12.93 -3.38
C ILE A 85 12.67 11.55 -3.19
N GLU A 86 13.33 10.71 -2.42
CA GLU A 86 12.88 9.34 -2.16
C GLU A 86 11.49 9.29 -1.52
N GLY A 87 10.71 8.29 -1.91
CA GLY A 87 9.40 8.02 -1.34
C GLY A 87 9.49 7.61 0.14
N VAL A 88 8.50 8.00 0.91
CA VAL A 88 8.34 7.57 2.31
C VAL A 88 7.14 6.64 2.39
N GLY A 89 7.35 5.41 2.86
CA GLY A 89 6.33 4.37 2.97
C GLY A 89 5.85 4.12 4.40
N GLU A 90 5.75 5.17 5.23
CA GLU A 90 5.35 5.05 6.63
C GLU A 90 3.86 4.79 6.81
N ASP A 91 3.55 3.94 7.78
CA ASP A 91 2.20 3.62 8.22
C ASP A 91 2.15 3.45 9.77
N PHE A 92 0.97 3.34 10.33
CA PHE A 92 0.80 3.15 11.78
C PHE A 92 1.33 1.82 12.30
N ASP A 93 1.40 0.77 11.50
CA ASP A 93 2.04 -0.48 11.94
C ASP A 93 3.55 -0.28 12.14
N GLN A 94 4.21 0.48 11.27
CA GLN A 94 5.61 0.85 11.41
C GLN A 94 5.83 1.74 12.64
N LEU A 95 4.96 2.74 12.84
CA LEU A 95 4.95 3.59 14.03
C LEU A 95 4.86 2.76 15.31
N LEU A 96 3.91 1.83 15.40
CA LEU A 96 3.78 0.94 16.57
C LEU A 96 5.03 0.06 16.75
N GLY A 97 5.63 -0.38 15.63
CA GLY A 97 6.86 -1.16 15.64
C GLY A 97 8.07 -0.38 16.13
N SER A 98 8.21 0.89 15.78
CA SER A 98 9.31 1.76 16.24
C SER A 98 9.25 1.99 17.76
N TYR A 99 8.06 1.96 18.35
CA TYR A 99 7.86 1.98 19.81
C TYR A 99 8.06 0.61 20.48
N GLY A 100 8.50 -0.40 19.75
CA GLY A 100 8.79 -1.73 20.29
C GLY A 100 7.56 -2.61 20.50
N ILE A 101 6.39 -2.23 19.99
CA ILE A 101 5.19 -3.08 20.06
C ILE A 101 5.42 -4.30 19.17
N PRO A 102 5.31 -5.53 19.72
CA PRO A 102 5.54 -6.75 18.93
C PRO A 102 4.50 -6.93 17.84
N THR A 103 4.87 -7.59 16.75
CA THR A 103 3.97 -7.86 15.61
C THR A 103 2.74 -8.67 16.00
N GLY A 104 2.85 -9.51 17.04
CA GLY A 104 1.84 -10.47 17.43
C GLY A 104 1.71 -11.62 16.42
N PRO A 105 0.64 -12.43 16.52
CA PRO A 105 0.43 -13.57 15.64
C PRO A 105 0.23 -13.14 14.19
N TYR A 106 0.79 -13.94 13.27
CA TYR A 106 0.50 -13.84 11.86
C TYR A 106 -0.93 -14.35 11.58
N VAL A 107 -1.65 -13.59 10.77
CA VAL A 107 -3.02 -13.92 10.37
C VAL A 107 -3.21 -13.62 8.88
N ILE A 108 -4.12 -14.33 8.25
CA ILE A 108 -4.54 -14.02 6.89
C ILE A 108 -5.96 -13.48 6.93
N LEU A 109 -6.10 -12.22 6.56
CA LEU A 109 -7.40 -11.55 6.52
C LEU A 109 -8.09 -11.84 5.19
N PRO A 110 -9.39 -12.16 5.19
CA PRO A 110 -10.15 -12.26 3.95
C PRO A 110 -10.04 -10.97 3.15
N PHE A 111 -9.78 -11.03 1.85
CA PHE A 111 -9.60 -9.93 0.91
C PHE A 111 -8.34 -9.06 1.12
N PHE A 112 -7.82 -8.96 2.34
CA PHE A 112 -6.67 -8.10 2.66
C PHE A 112 -5.33 -8.85 2.68
N GLY A 113 -5.36 -10.20 2.65
CA GLY A 113 -4.17 -11.02 2.58
C GLY A 113 -3.36 -11.10 3.88
N PRO A 114 -2.03 -11.25 3.78
CA PRO A 114 -1.11 -11.35 4.90
C PRO A 114 -1.20 -10.17 5.85
N SER A 115 -1.20 -10.45 7.16
CA SER A 115 -1.27 -9.43 8.21
C SER A 115 -0.72 -9.95 9.54
N THR A 116 -0.62 -9.08 10.53
CA THR A 116 -0.36 -9.43 11.93
C THR A 116 -1.33 -8.67 12.84
N ALA A 117 -1.40 -9.06 14.11
CA ALA A 117 -2.26 -8.36 15.06
C ALA A 117 -1.93 -6.86 15.14
N ARG A 118 -0.64 -6.49 15.16
CA ARG A 118 -0.19 -5.09 15.12
C ARG A 118 -0.61 -4.39 13.83
N ASN A 119 -0.43 -5.05 12.68
CA ASN A 119 -0.80 -4.48 11.38
C ASN A 119 -2.30 -4.24 11.24
N ILE A 120 -3.15 -5.10 11.83
CA ILE A 120 -4.61 -4.86 11.85
C ILE A 120 -4.95 -3.56 12.57
N VAL A 121 -4.33 -3.33 13.73
CA VAL A 121 -4.50 -2.07 14.49
C VAL A 121 -3.97 -0.88 13.69
N GLY A 122 -2.79 -1.02 13.11
CA GLY A 122 -2.20 0.01 12.23
C GLY A 122 -3.11 0.38 11.06
N ARG A 123 -3.58 -0.61 10.32
CA ARG A 123 -4.52 -0.40 9.19
C ARG A 123 -5.83 0.28 9.61
N ALA A 124 -6.35 -0.05 10.78
CA ALA A 124 -7.53 0.63 11.32
C ALA A 124 -7.25 2.12 11.56
N ALA A 125 -6.10 2.45 12.14
CA ALA A 125 -5.68 3.84 12.36
C ALA A 125 -5.43 4.57 11.02
N ASP A 126 -4.73 3.94 10.07
CA ASP A 126 -4.51 4.47 8.71
C ASP A 126 -5.83 4.76 8.00
N GLY A 127 -6.80 3.84 8.12
CA GLY A 127 -8.14 4.00 7.56
C GLY A 127 -8.86 5.23 8.09
N PHE A 128 -8.80 5.48 9.41
CA PHE A 128 -9.39 6.68 10.00
C PHE A 128 -8.73 7.98 9.55
N MET A 129 -7.45 7.94 9.20
CA MET A 129 -6.69 9.12 8.73
C MET A 129 -6.68 9.25 7.21
N SER A 130 -7.15 8.23 6.51
CA SER A 130 -7.23 8.26 5.06
C SER A 130 -8.19 9.36 4.59
N PRO A 131 -7.81 10.12 3.55
CA PRO A 131 -8.71 11.10 2.93
C PRO A 131 -10.04 10.51 2.49
N THR A 132 -10.07 9.25 2.09
CA THR A 132 -11.31 8.56 1.71
C THR A 132 -12.32 8.47 2.85
N PHE A 133 -11.85 8.41 4.11
CA PHE A 133 -12.74 8.41 5.26
C PHE A 133 -13.47 9.76 5.45
N PHE A 134 -12.77 10.87 5.21
CA PHE A 134 -13.33 12.21 5.43
C PHE A 134 -14.04 12.79 4.22
N PHE A 135 -13.59 12.49 3.02
CA PHE A 135 -14.02 13.17 1.81
C PHE A 135 -14.87 12.31 0.87
N ALA A 136 -14.94 11.00 1.07
CA ALA A 136 -15.84 10.19 0.26
C ALA A 136 -17.30 10.51 0.60
N PRO A 137 -18.13 10.84 -0.38
CA PRO A 137 -19.51 11.24 -0.16
C PRO A 137 -20.41 10.11 0.37
N SER A 138 -19.96 8.88 0.28
CA SER A 138 -20.65 7.70 0.84
C SER A 138 -19.71 6.52 1.03
N THR A 139 -20.10 5.58 1.88
CA THR A 139 -19.38 4.31 2.06
C THR A 139 -19.19 3.55 0.74
N GLY A 140 -20.17 3.61 -0.16
CA GLY A 140 -20.06 2.98 -1.48
C GLY A 140 -18.92 3.56 -2.31
N VAL A 141 -18.73 4.89 -2.30
CA VAL A 141 -17.60 5.53 -2.99
C VAL A 141 -16.26 5.15 -2.36
N SER A 142 -16.18 5.12 -1.02
CA SER A 142 -14.95 4.67 -0.34
C SER A 142 -14.57 3.24 -0.74
N VAL A 143 -15.53 2.32 -0.74
CA VAL A 143 -15.31 0.93 -1.16
C VAL A 143 -14.88 0.86 -2.61
N SER A 144 -15.53 1.61 -3.51
CA SER A 144 -15.17 1.61 -4.93
C SER A 144 -13.74 2.10 -5.16
N LEU A 145 -13.30 3.16 -4.47
CA LEU A 145 -11.93 3.67 -4.56
C LEU A 145 -10.92 2.64 -4.05
N THR A 146 -11.22 1.97 -2.93
CA THR A 146 -10.34 0.90 -2.41
C THR A 146 -10.25 -0.28 -3.38
N VAL A 147 -11.35 -0.67 -4.01
CA VAL A 147 -11.36 -1.75 -5.00
C VAL A 147 -10.55 -1.35 -6.24
N GLU A 148 -10.71 -0.12 -6.73
CA GLU A 148 -9.93 0.40 -7.86
C GLU A 148 -8.43 0.43 -7.56
N GLU A 149 -8.03 0.93 -6.39
CA GLU A 149 -6.63 0.92 -5.92
C GLU A 149 -6.07 -0.51 -5.91
N ASN A 150 -6.80 -1.47 -5.33
CA ASN A 150 -6.36 -2.86 -5.28
C ASN A 150 -6.24 -3.50 -6.69
N ILE A 151 -7.16 -3.22 -7.61
CA ILE A 151 -7.09 -3.71 -8.99
C ILE A 151 -5.89 -3.09 -9.71
N ASN A 152 -5.69 -1.80 -9.54
CA ASN A 152 -4.57 -1.08 -10.13
C ASN A 152 -3.23 -1.62 -9.62
N ASP A 153 -3.06 -1.80 -8.31
CA ASP A 153 -1.85 -2.37 -7.72
C ASP A 153 -1.63 -3.82 -8.14
N ALA A 154 -2.68 -4.65 -8.13
CA ALA A 154 -2.61 -6.02 -8.59
C ALA A 154 -2.12 -6.10 -10.06
N SER A 155 -2.52 -5.14 -10.90
CA SER A 155 -2.12 -5.11 -12.32
C SER A 155 -0.61 -4.97 -12.55
N PHE A 156 0.15 -4.51 -11.56
CA PHE A 156 1.61 -4.40 -11.62
C PHE A 156 2.34 -5.65 -11.11
N ILE A 157 1.71 -6.43 -10.24
CA ILE A 157 2.38 -7.55 -9.54
C ILE A 157 1.92 -8.93 -10.00
N ILE A 158 1.02 -9.03 -10.99
CA ILE A 158 0.47 -10.32 -11.46
C ILE A 158 1.56 -11.31 -11.84
N ASP A 159 2.54 -10.86 -12.63
CA ASP A 159 3.57 -11.73 -13.16
C ASP A 159 4.58 -12.13 -12.06
N ASP A 160 4.91 -11.21 -11.15
CA ASP A 160 5.80 -11.48 -10.00
C ASP A 160 5.15 -12.48 -9.03
N LYS A 161 3.86 -12.30 -8.75
CA LYS A 161 3.11 -13.24 -7.92
C LYS A 161 3.09 -14.64 -8.52
N LYS A 162 2.85 -14.75 -9.82
CA LYS A 162 2.85 -16.04 -10.52
C LYS A 162 4.22 -16.72 -10.48
N GLN A 163 5.31 -15.96 -10.66
CA GLN A 163 6.65 -16.50 -10.53
C GLN A 163 6.94 -17.00 -9.11
N LEU A 164 6.46 -16.29 -8.09
CA LEU A 164 6.58 -16.73 -6.69
C LEU A 164 5.82 -18.04 -6.46
N GLU A 165 4.58 -18.15 -6.93
CA GLU A 165 3.76 -19.36 -6.84
C GLU A 165 4.42 -20.56 -7.54
N ASP A 166 4.91 -20.38 -8.76
CA ASP A 166 5.56 -21.41 -9.55
C ASP A 166 6.91 -21.89 -8.92
N SER A 167 7.57 -21.06 -8.14
CA SER A 167 8.88 -21.35 -7.53
C SER A 167 8.81 -21.82 -6.07
N ALA A 168 7.68 -21.61 -5.39
CA ALA A 168 7.53 -21.93 -3.98
C ALA A 168 7.27 -23.43 -3.77
N LEU A 169 8.02 -24.05 -2.84
CA LEU A 169 7.74 -25.42 -2.39
C LEU A 169 6.51 -25.49 -1.47
N ASP A 170 6.35 -24.49 -0.61
CA ASP A 170 5.17 -24.22 0.20
C ASP A 170 4.84 -22.73 0.08
N GLU A 171 3.75 -22.44 -0.61
CA GLU A 171 3.33 -21.08 -0.90
C GLU A 171 2.95 -20.31 0.38
N TYR A 172 2.27 -20.97 1.32
CA TYR A 172 1.87 -20.34 2.58
C TYR A 172 3.09 -19.93 3.42
N GLU A 173 4.07 -20.81 3.56
CA GLU A 173 5.29 -20.52 4.32
C GLU A 173 6.10 -19.43 3.64
N SER A 174 6.24 -19.47 2.33
CA SER A 174 6.97 -18.49 1.54
C SER A 174 6.35 -17.09 1.67
N VAL A 175 5.03 -16.99 1.56
CA VAL A 175 4.30 -15.71 1.71
C VAL A 175 4.41 -15.18 3.14
N ARG A 176 4.27 -16.04 4.16
CA ARG A 176 4.40 -15.66 5.57
C ARG A 176 5.80 -15.12 5.88
N ASP A 177 6.83 -15.84 5.45
CA ASP A 177 8.21 -15.48 5.76
C ASP A 177 8.64 -14.22 5.01
N PHE A 178 8.25 -14.09 3.75
CA PHE A 178 8.42 -12.85 2.99
C PHE A 178 7.76 -11.66 3.67
N TYR A 179 6.48 -11.80 4.09
CA TYR A 179 5.75 -10.76 4.79
C TYR A 179 6.46 -10.30 6.06
N HIS A 180 6.92 -11.25 6.89
CA HIS A 180 7.64 -10.91 8.13
C HIS A 180 8.97 -10.20 7.85
N GLN A 181 9.76 -10.67 6.88
CA GLN A 181 11.02 -10.05 6.52
C GLN A 181 10.82 -8.63 5.97
N TRP A 182 9.87 -8.47 5.07
CA TRP A 182 9.52 -7.18 4.50
C TRP A 182 9.07 -6.17 5.57
N ARG A 183 8.08 -6.53 6.41
CA ARG A 183 7.59 -5.65 7.48
C ARG A 183 8.66 -5.33 8.53
N HIS A 184 9.53 -6.28 8.86
CA HIS A 184 10.64 -6.05 9.77
C HIS A 184 11.68 -5.09 9.18
N GLY A 185 11.95 -5.19 7.89
CA GLY A 185 12.81 -4.23 7.19
C GLY A 185 12.28 -2.80 7.23
N LEU A 186 10.97 -2.63 7.03
CA LEU A 186 10.32 -1.31 7.07
C LEU A 186 10.41 -0.64 8.45
N VAL A 187 10.29 -1.39 9.55
CA VAL A 187 10.38 -0.84 10.92
C VAL A 187 11.79 -0.41 11.30
N LYS A 188 12.82 -0.98 10.65
CA LYS A 188 14.24 -0.69 10.97
C LYS A 188 14.83 0.49 10.19
N ASN A 189 14.20 0.89 9.11
CA ASN A 189 14.63 2.00 8.26
C ASN A 189 13.92 3.29 8.66
#